data_749182eae6865f9c5799f800076a853c
#
_entry.id   749182eae6865f9c5799f800076a853c
#
_cell.length_a   1.000
_cell.length_b   1.000
_cell.length_c   1.000
_cell.angle_alpha   90.00
_cell.angle_beta   90.00
_cell.angle_gamma   90.00
#
_symmetry.space_group_name_H-M   'P 1'
#
loop_
_entity.id
_entity.type
_entity.pdbx_description
1 polymer ?
#
loop_
_entity_poly.entity_id
_entity_poly.type
_entity_poly.pdbx_seq_one_letter_code
_entity_poly.pdbx_strand_id
1 'polypeptide(L)'
;LRDSGTSLRLIPNPEIALNTAASHHNKLGLSPTKVELLVVRAPNNRLIVAESVGAQNITALAARDQARPRTDAFVGMLPPKLARMMINLSGETKPGRLWDPFCGTGTVLQEARLKGIDVYGSDLSQKMVDYATENMQWLDNKYQINPQWQIFQADATTVKLNAAQKSEITRIVCEAYLGQPFSAPPKPAKLTAVRGNCNHIISQFLANIRPQINLNTTLVVAVPAWRDHSGKFTHLPLINQLAGLGYQRLHLNLVSDDQLLYYRENQVVAREILLLKPLDEN
;
A
#
# COMPACT_ATOMS: atom_id res chain seq x y z
N LEU A 1 28.82 10.10 32.10
CA LEU A 1 27.88 8.97 32.34
C LEU A 1 28.54 7.82 33.09
N ARG A 2 29.79 7.46 32.77
CA ARG A 2 30.54 6.43 33.55
C ARG A 2 30.72 6.85 34.99
N ASP A 3 30.95 8.13 35.22
CA ASP A 3 31.17 8.70 36.56
C ASP A 3 29.90 8.76 37.43
N SER A 4 28.72 8.58 36.81
CA SER A 4 27.43 8.51 37.52
C SER A 4 27.04 7.10 37.98
N GLY A 5 27.94 6.10 37.79
CA GLY A 5 27.67 4.70 38.15
C GLY A 5 26.63 4.00 37.22
N THR A 6 26.21 4.65 36.17
CA THR A 6 25.22 4.08 35.22
C THR A 6 25.92 3.26 34.15
N SER A 7 25.55 1.98 34.02
CA SER A 7 26.03 1.13 32.94
C SER A 7 25.40 1.57 31.61
N LEU A 8 26.22 1.92 30.62
CA LEU A 8 25.81 2.35 29.30
C LEU A 8 26.34 1.37 28.24
N ARG A 9 25.43 0.83 27.43
CA ARG A 9 25.75 0.07 26.22
C ARG A 9 25.38 0.89 24.98
N LEU A 10 26.36 1.21 24.16
CA LEU A 10 26.14 1.82 22.86
C LEU A 10 25.85 0.74 21.82
N ILE A 11 24.87 0.98 20.96
CA ILE A 11 24.58 0.15 19.79
C ILE A 11 25.45 0.66 18.64
N PRO A 12 26.39 -0.15 18.12
CA PRO A 12 27.23 0.26 17.01
C PRO A 12 26.38 0.55 15.76
N ASN A 13 26.69 1.63 15.08
CA ASN A 13 26.08 1.95 13.80
C ASN A 13 27.14 2.53 12.85
N PRO A 14 27.51 1.80 11.77
CA PRO A 14 28.46 2.30 10.78
C PRO A 14 27.81 3.27 9.78
N GLU A 15 26.47 3.35 9.75
CA GLU A 15 25.73 4.19 8.82
C GLU A 15 25.23 5.48 9.50
N ILE A 16 24.78 6.44 8.68
CA ILE A 16 24.25 7.74 9.17
C ILE A 16 23.01 7.55 10.04
N ALA A 17 22.18 6.54 9.71
CA ALA A 17 20.96 6.24 10.46
C ALA A 17 20.89 4.75 10.81
N LEU A 18 20.36 4.43 12.00
CA LEU A 18 20.05 3.06 12.35
C LEU A 18 18.97 2.48 11.43
N ASN A 19 19.18 1.25 10.99
CA ASN A 19 18.13 0.54 10.28
C ASN A 19 17.03 0.07 11.24
N THR A 20 15.83 -0.14 10.70
CA THR A 20 14.63 -0.51 11.48
C THR A 20 14.80 -1.82 12.26
N ALA A 21 15.64 -2.75 11.76
CA ALA A 21 15.91 -4.02 12.42
C ALA A 21 16.75 -3.78 13.70
N ALA A 22 17.78 -2.95 13.64
CA ALA A 22 18.60 -2.62 14.79
C ALA A 22 17.77 -1.93 15.88
N SER A 23 16.93 -0.94 15.52
CA SER A 23 16.05 -0.26 16.48
C SER A 23 15.07 -1.24 17.12
N HIS A 24 14.40 -2.09 16.33
CA HIS A 24 13.41 -3.05 16.83
C HIS A 24 14.03 -4.14 17.72
N HIS A 25 15.12 -4.79 17.29
CA HIS A 25 15.76 -5.87 18.04
C HIS A 25 16.40 -5.39 19.34
N ASN A 26 16.92 -4.18 19.37
CA ASN A 26 17.44 -3.56 20.58
C ASN A 26 16.36 -2.89 21.43
N LYS A 27 15.09 -2.89 20.97
CA LYS A 27 13.94 -2.27 21.65
C LYS A 27 14.13 -0.76 21.91
N LEU A 28 14.84 -0.07 21.01
CA LEU A 28 15.07 1.37 21.12
C LEU A 28 13.74 2.12 20.96
N GLY A 29 13.50 3.10 21.83
CA GLY A 29 12.23 3.84 21.87
C GLY A 29 11.02 3.02 22.34
N LEU A 30 11.22 1.77 22.78
CA LEU A 30 10.15 0.89 23.30
C LEU A 30 10.27 0.64 24.81
N SER A 31 11.28 1.21 25.46
CA SER A 31 11.54 1.08 26.88
C SER A 31 12.19 2.35 27.41
N PRO A 32 11.86 2.82 28.61
CA PRO A 32 12.47 4.01 29.21
C PRO A 32 13.99 3.97 29.33
N THR A 33 14.57 2.78 29.34
CA THR A 33 16.02 2.57 29.47
C THR A 33 16.75 2.31 28.15
N LYS A 34 16.03 2.34 27.02
CA LYS A 34 16.57 2.01 25.68
C LYS A 34 16.27 3.14 24.71
N VAL A 35 17.17 4.09 24.69
CA VAL A 35 17.03 5.37 23.99
C VAL A 35 17.72 5.31 22.63
N GLU A 36 17.10 5.85 21.61
CA GLU A 36 17.69 6.22 20.33
C GLU A 36 17.61 7.73 20.19
N LEU A 37 18.77 8.37 20.09
CA LEU A 37 18.86 9.81 19.83
C LEU A 37 19.06 10.05 18.33
N LEU A 38 18.20 10.88 17.79
CA LEU A 38 18.24 11.33 16.40
C LEU A 38 18.84 12.74 16.37
N VAL A 39 19.91 12.94 15.62
CA VAL A 39 20.50 14.26 15.40
C VAL A 39 20.32 14.63 13.93
N VAL A 40 19.44 15.59 13.68
CA VAL A 40 19.09 16.02 12.32
C VAL A 40 19.65 17.41 12.07
N ARG A 41 20.46 17.55 11.00
CA ARG A 41 20.89 18.87 10.51
C ARG A 41 19.78 19.44 9.64
N ALA A 42 19.12 20.46 10.13
CA ALA A 42 18.11 21.23 9.40
C ALA A 42 18.75 22.35 8.54
N PRO A 43 18.01 22.98 7.62
CA PRO A 43 18.45 24.18 6.92
C PRO A 43 18.92 25.27 7.93
N ASN A 44 19.84 26.13 7.51
CA ASN A 44 20.45 27.18 8.36
C ASN A 44 21.34 26.67 9.49
N ASN A 45 21.99 25.50 9.31
CA ASN A 45 22.88 24.90 10.31
C ASN A 45 22.23 24.58 11.68
N ARG A 46 20.91 24.60 11.78
CA ARG A 46 20.23 24.18 13.01
C ARG A 46 20.41 22.68 13.22
N LEU A 47 20.74 22.31 14.44
CA LEU A 47 20.72 20.91 14.88
C LEU A 47 19.45 20.68 15.70
N ILE A 48 18.69 19.65 15.28
CA ILE A 48 17.52 19.16 16.01
C ILE A 48 17.94 17.85 16.66
N VAL A 49 17.82 17.77 17.96
CA VAL A 49 18.01 16.52 18.71
C VAL A 49 16.63 16.03 19.13
N ALA A 50 16.33 14.80 18.79
CA ALA A 50 15.06 14.15 19.12
C ALA A 50 15.33 12.75 19.69
N GLU A 51 14.39 12.25 20.46
CA GLU A 51 14.38 10.89 20.98
C GLU A 51 13.33 10.07 20.25
N SER A 52 13.66 8.83 19.89
CA SER A 52 12.73 7.89 19.30
C SER A 52 11.74 7.39 20.37
N VAL A 53 10.45 7.53 20.11
CA VAL A 53 9.38 7.10 21.03
C VAL A 53 8.71 5.80 20.60
N GLY A 54 9.28 5.10 19.63
CA GLY A 54 8.75 3.84 19.12
C GLY A 54 9.61 3.24 18.03
N ALA A 55 9.41 1.96 17.78
CA ALA A 55 10.06 1.25 16.68
C ALA A 55 9.03 0.45 15.88
N GLN A 56 9.26 0.33 14.56
CA GLN A 56 8.42 -0.49 13.70
C GLN A 56 8.54 -1.96 14.09
N ASN A 57 7.43 -2.64 14.33
CA ASN A 57 7.41 -4.08 14.60
C ASN A 57 7.65 -4.87 13.31
N ILE A 58 8.90 -5.03 12.94
CA ILE A 58 9.32 -5.76 11.74
C ILE A 58 9.01 -7.26 11.84
N THR A 59 9.02 -7.84 13.03
CA THR A 59 8.69 -9.26 13.25
C THR A 59 7.22 -9.52 12.91
N ALA A 60 6.31 -8.66 13.35
CA ALA A 60 4.90 -8.78 13.00
C ALA A 60 4.64 -8.55 11.50
N LEU A 61 5.37 -7.63 10.86
CA LEU A 61 5.28 -7.44 9.41
C LEU A 61 5.79 -8.65 8.63
N ALA A 62 6.96 -9.19 9.00
CA ALA A 62 7.54 -10.38 8.39
C ALA A 62 6.62 -11.60 8.56
N ALA A 63 6.01 -11.77 9.73
CA ALA A 63 5.07 -12.86 9.97
C ALA A 63 3.86 -12.80 9.03
N ARG A 64 3.34 -11.61 8.73
CA ARG A 64 2.23 -11.44 7.77
C ARG A 64 2.66 -11.55 6.31
N ASP A 65 3.90 -11.25 6.01
CA ASP A 65 4.43 -11.37 4.65
C ASP A 65 4.80 -12.81 4.29
N GLN A 66 5.40 -13.54 5.23
CA GLN A 66 6.04 -14.83 4.97
C GLN A 66 5.31 -16.03 5.57
N ALA A 67 4.56 -15.87 6.67
CA ALA A 67 3.93 -16.97 7.39
C ALA A 67 2.45 -17.18 7.06
N ARG A 68 1.87 -16.41 6.15
CA ARG A 68 0.52 -16.66 5.65
C ARG A 68 0.47 -17.95 4.83
N PRO A 69 -0.62 -18.72 4.88
CA PRO A 69 -0.68 -20.05 4.27
C PRO A 69 -0.59 -20.01 2.74
N ARG A 70 -1.06 -18.95 2.11
CA ARG A 70 -1.06 -18.84 0.64
C ARG A 70 -0.25 -17.63 0.16
N THR A 71 0.70 -17.91 -0.71
CA THR A 71 1.53 -16.93 -1.40
C THR A 71 1.51 -17.21 -2.90
N ASP A 72 1.67 -16.19 -3.72
CA ASP A 72 1.84 -16.36 -5.16
C ASP A 72 3.07 -15.56 -5.62
N ALA A 73 4.18 -16.26 -5.83
CA ALA A 73 5.44 -15.65 -6.24
C ALA A 73 5.39 -15.14 -7.69
N PHE A 74 4.48 -15.66 -8.51
CA PHE A 74 4.37 -15.31 -9.93
C PHE A 74 3.69 -13.95 -10.13
N VAL A 75 2.65 -13.68 -9.35
CA VAL A 75 1.89 -12.41 -9.44
C VAL A 75 2.65 -11.27 -8.77
N GLY A 76 3.60 -11.57 -7.87
CA GLY A 76 4.24 -10.59 -7.02
C GLY A 76 3.25 -10.10 -5.93
N MET A 77 3.71 -10.07 -4.68
CA MET A 77 2.81 -9.69 -3.58
C MET A 77 3.07 -8.26 -3.14
N LEU A 78 1.99 -7.52 -2.90
CA LEU A 78 2.06 -6.22 -2.25
C LEU A 78 2.67 -6.38 -0.85
N PRO A 79 3.75 -5.65 -0.51
CA PRO A 79 4.30 -5.71 0.84
C PRO A 79 3.28 -5.21 1.88
N PRO A 80 3.11 -5.90 3.04
CA PRO A 80 2.18 -5.47 4.10
C PRO A 80 2.40 -4.02 4.55
N LYS A 81 3.65 -3.56 4.59
CA LYS A 81 3.99 -2.18 4.91
C LYS A 81 3.39 -1.18 3.92
N LEU A 82 3.48 -1.48 2.62
CA LEU A 82 2.92 -0.62 1.58
C LEU A 82 1.40 -0.63 1.62
N ALA A 83 0.77 -1.82 1.78
CA ALA A 83 -0.67 -1.93 1.96
C ALA A 83 -1.15 -1.06 3.13
N ARG A 84 -0.48 -1.12 4.28
CA ARG A 84 -0.80 -0.29 5.45
C ARG A 84 -0.63 1.21 5.19
N MET A 85 0.40 1.61 4.45
CA MET A 85 0.59 3.00 4.04
C MET A 85 -0.57 3.48 3.14
N MET A 86 -0.96 2.68 2.15
CA MET A 86 -2.08 2.99 1.26
C MET A 86 -3.41 3.10 2.03
N ILE A 87 -3.66 2.20 2.99
CA ILE A 87 -4.83 2.27 3.86
C ILE A 87 -4.81 3.56 4.71
N ASN A 88 -3.65 3.96 5.25
CA ASN A 88 -3.54 5.22 5.99
C ASN A 88 -3.81 6.44 5.10
N LEU A 89 -3.34 6.43 3.85
CA LEU A 89 -3.60 7.49 2.87
C LEU A 89 -5.09 7.60 2.48
N SER A 90 -5.88 6.54 2.65
CA SER A 90 -7.32 6.61 2.41
C SER A 90 -8.10 7.43 3.46
N GLY A 91 -7.41 7.94 4.48
CA GLY A 91 -7.95 8.80 5.53
C GLY A 91 -8.30 8.05 6.81
N GLU A 92 -8.79 8.80 7.79
CA GLU A 92 -9.19 8.27 9.10
C GLU A 92 -10.30 7.22 8.99
N THR A 93 -10.39 6.36 10.00
CA THR A 93 -11.39 5.28 10.08
C THR A 93 -12.80 5.87 10.21
N LYS A 94 -13.41 6.20 9.08
CA LYS A 94 -14.86 6.49 9.03
C LYS A 94 -15.63 5.17 9.12
N PRO A 95 -16.84 5.17 9.66
CA PRO A 95 -17.73 4.02 9.54
C PRO A 95 -17.89 3.61 8.08
N GLY A 96 -17.89 2.30 7.85
CA GLY A 96 -18.00 1.74 6.49
C GLY A 96 -16.86 0.76 6.17
N ARG A 97 -16.95 0.17 4.99
CA ARG A 97 -16.03 -0.89 4.55
C ARG A 97 -14.99 -0.37 3.57
N LEU A 98 -13.83 -0.98 3.63
CA LEU A 98 -12.83 -0.87 2.58
C LEU A 98 -13.07 -1.96 1.54
N TRP A 99 -13.01 -1.61 0.26
CA TRP A 99 -13.05 -2.59 -0.82
C TRP A 99 -11.72 -2.63 -1.56
N ASP A 100 -11.21 -3.85 -1.78
CA ASP A 100 -10.08 -4.14 -2.67
C ASP A 100 -10.60 -4.95 -3.87
N PRO A 101 -10.77 -4.31 -5.05
CA PRO A 101 -11.27 -4.95 -6.27
C PRO A 101 -10.25 -5.81 -7.03
N PHE A 102 -8.98 -5.83 -6.58
CA PHE A 102 -7.87 -6.62 -7.13
C PHE A 102 -7.16 -7.34 -5.99
N CYS A 103 -7.90 -8.02 -5.12
CA CYS A 103 -7.39 -8.39 -3.80
C CYS A 103 -6.24 -9.42 -3.83
N GLY A 104 -6.05 -10.14 -4.93
CA GLY A 104 -4.99 -11.13 -5.03
C GLY A 104 -5.01 -12.10 -3.84
N THR A 105 -3.89 -12.20 -3.14
CA THR A 105 -3.78 -13.04 -1.92
C THR A 105 -4.29 -12.36 -0.64
N GLY A 106 -4.91 -11.19 -0.72
CA GLY A 106 -5.60 -10.52 0.39
C GLY A 106 -4.71 -9.65 1.28
N THR A 107 -3.58 -9.13 0.82
CA THR A 107 -2.67 -8.34 1.67
C THR A 107 -3.31 -7.05 2.19
N VAL A 108 -4.02 -6.31 1.34
CA VAL A 108 -4.73 -5.09 1.75
C VAL A 108 -5.84 -5.43 2.74
N LEU A 109 -6.59 -6.49 2.49
CA LEU A 109 -7.66 -6.95 3.38
C LEU A 109 -7.13 -7.29 4.77
N GLN A 110 -6.02 -8.03 4.86
CA GLN A 110 -5.37 -8.38 6.13
C GLN A 110 -4.93 -7.15 6.91
N GLU A 111 -4.24 -6.21 6.26
CA GLU A 111 -3.76 -4.99 6.93
C GLU A 111 -4.91 -4.07 7.35
N ALA A 112 -6.01 -4.02 6.59
CA ALA A 112 -7.22 -3.29 6.96
C ALA A 112 -7.90 -3.90 8.19
N ARG A 113 -8.06 -5.22 8.22
CA ARG A 113 -8.64 -5.95 9.38
C ARG A 113 -7.84 -5.72 10.67
N LEU A 114 -6.51 -5.76 10.59
CA LEU A 114 -5.64 -5.45 11.73
C LEU A 114 -5.75 -4.00 12.22
N LYS A 115 -6.38 -3.12 11.47
CA LYS A 115 -6.74 -1.76 11.86
C LYS A 115 -8.18 -1.62 12.34
N GLY A 116 -8.93 -2.73 12.42
CA GLY A 116 -10.34 -2.72 12.81
C GLY A 116 -11.28 -2.25 11.68
N ILE A 117 -10.86 -2.28 10.42
CA ILE A 117 -11.67 -1.88 9.27
C ILE A 117 -12.32 -3.13 8.67
N ASP A 118 -13.62 -3.11 8.48
CA ASP A 118 -14.34 -4.16 7.77
C ASP A 118 -14.08 -4.07 6.26
N VAL A 119 -14.05 -5.22 5.58
CA VAL A 119 -13.57 -5.26 4.20
C VAL A 119 -14.45 -6.07 3.26
N TYR A 120 -14.46 -5.63 2.00
CA TYR A 120 -14.80 -6.42 0.83
C TYR A 120 -13.55 -6.68 0.02
N GLY A 121 -13.40 -7.89 -0.50
CA GLY A 121 -12.37 -8.26 -1.46
C GLY A 121 -12.98 -8.86 -2.71
N SER A 122 -12.42 -8.57 -3.87
CA SER A 122 -12.77 -9.30 -5.09
C SER A 122 -11.55 -9.46 -5.99
N ASP A 123 -11.55 -10.52 -6.79
CA ASP A 123 -10.53 -10.78 -7.79
C ASP A 123 -11.17 -11.50 -8.99
N LEU A 124 -10.61 -11.30 -10.17
CA LEU A 124 -11.03 -11.99 -11.39
C LEU A 124 -10.78 -13.50 -11.30
N SER A 125 -9.70 -13.89 -10.65
CA SER A 125 -9.27 -15.28 -10.49
C SER A 125 -9.90 -15.93 -9.27
N GLN A 126 -10.67 -17.00 -9.46
CA GLN A 126 -11.19 -17.81 -8.36
C GLN A 126 -10.07 -18.32 -7.45
N LYS A 127 -8.93 -18.73 -8.02
CA LYS A 127 -7.75 -19.14 -7.25
C LYS A 127 -7.29 -18.05 -6.27
N MET A 128 -7.32 -16.78 -6.67
CA MET A 128 -6.95 -15.67 -5.79
C MET A 128 -8.00 -15.44 -4.70
N VAL A 129 -9.28 -15.56 -5.02
CA VAL A 129 -10.38 -15.53 -4.05
C VAL A 129 -10.20 -16.61 -2.97
N ASP A 130 -9.88 -17.83 -3.39
CA ASP A 130 -9.65 -18.95 -2.46
C ASP A 130 -8.42 -18.68 -1.58
N TYR A 131 -7.32 -18.20 -2.15
CA TYR A 131 -6.10 -17.87 -1.42
C TYR A 131 -6.33 -16.72 -0.43
N ALA A 132 -7.02 -15.67 -0.85
CA ALA A 132 -7.37 -14.56 0.04
C ALA A 132 -8.25 -15.03 1.20
N THR A 133 -9.23 -15.89 0.93
CA THR A 133 -10.11 -16.48 1.94
C THR A 133 -9.33 -17.28 2.98
N GLU A 134 -8.46 -18.18 2.56
CA GLU A 134 -7.61 -18.96 3.48
C GLU A 134 -6.68 -18.05 4.30
N ASN A 135 -6.09 -17.04 3.68
CA ASN A 135 -5.24 -16.07 4.37
C ASN A 135 -6.01 -15.23 5.39
N MET A 136 -7.25 -14.84 5.09
CA MET A 136 -8.10 -14.10 6.03
C MET A 136 -8.54 -14.97 7.21
N GLN A 137 -8.94 -16.22 6.97
CA GLN A 137 -9.25 -17.19 8.04
C GLN A 137 -8.04 -17.42 8.96
N TRP A 138 -6.85 -17.59 8.38
CA TRP A 138 -5.61 -17.69 9.14
C TRP A 138 -5.35 -16.45 10.01
N LEU A 139 -5.57 -15.24 9.45
CA LEU A 139 -5.40 -13.99 10.19
C LEU A 139 -6.35 -13.92 11.39
N ASP A 140 -7.64 -14.19 11.17
CA ASP A 140 -8.67 -14.16 12.21
C ASP A 140 -8.34 -15.14 13.34
N ASN A 141 -7.94 -16.37 13.00
CA ASN A 141 -7.53 -17.38 13.98
C ASN A 141 -6.28 -16.96 14.76
N LYS A 142 -5.27 -16.40 14.06
CA LYS A 142 -4.00 -16.01 14.69
C LYS A 142 -4.12 -14.83 15.63
N TYR A 143 -4.94 -13.84 15.26
CA TYR A 143 -5.08 -12.60 16.01
C TYR A 143 -6.39 -12.50 16.78
N GLN A 144 -7.22 -13.54 16.77
CA GLN A 144 -8.53 -13.61 17.46
C GLN A 144 -9.43 -12.42 17.08
N ILE A 145 -9.53 -12.15 15.77
CA ILE A 145 -10.34 -11.08 15.20
C ILE A 145 -11.68 -11.66 14.77
N ASN A 146 -12.79 -11.01 15.11
CA ASN A 146 -14.10 -11.38 14.61
C ASN A 146 -14.19 -11.14 13.10
N PRO A 147 -14.59 -12.13 12.28
CA PRO A 147 -14.66 -11.99 10.85
C PRO A 147 -15.75 -10.97 10.45
N GLN A 148 -15.34 -9.90 9.79
CA GLN A 148 -16.20 -8.89 9.20
C GLN A 148 -15.68 -8.61 7.79
N TRP A 149 -15.63 -9.67 6.97
CA TRP A 149 -15.17 -9.59 5.60
C TRP A 149 -15.99 -10.49 4.68
N GLN A 150 -16.02 -10.10 3.42
CA GLN A 150 -16.58 -10.90 2.34
C GLN A 150 -15.64 -10.83 1.14
N ILE A 151 -15.33 -12.00 0.56
CA ILE A 151 -14.49 -12.11 -0.64
C ILE A 151 -15.28 -12.87 -1.70
N PHE A 152 -15.26 -12.38 -2.94
CA PHE A 152 -16.03 -12.94 -4.04
C PHE A 152 -15.29 -12.79 -5.37
N GLN A 153 -15.59 -13.70 -6.31
CA GLN A 153 -15.06 -13.59 -7.66
C GLN A 153 -15.79 -12.48 -8.44
N ALA A 154 -15.04 -11.56 -9.02
CA ALA A 154 -15.59 -10.53 -9.91
C ALA A 154 -14.50 -9.92 -10.79
N ASP A 155 -14.90 -9.50 -11.98
CA ASP A 155 -14.12 -8.63 -12.84
C ASP A 155 -14.33 -7.16 -12.44
N ALA A 156 -13.30 -6.48 -11.98
CA ALA A 156 -13.36 -5.09 -11.54
C ALA A 156 -13.83 -4.15 -12.65
N THR A 157 -13.61 -4.50 -13.91
CA THR A 157 -14.02 -3.68 -15.08
C THR A 157 -15.50 -3.74 -15.39
N THR A 158 -16.23 -4.74 -14.85
CA THR A 158 -17.66 -4.98 -15.19
C THR A 158 -18.54 -5.24 -13.97
N VAL A 159 -17.96 -5.44 -12.79
CA VAL A 159 -18.70 -5.76 -11.56
C VAL A 159 -19.80 -4.76 -11.26
N LYS A 160 -20.94 -5.27 -10.81
CA LYS A 160 -22.07 -4.47 -10.33
C LYS A 160 -22.23 -4.69 -8.83
N LEU A 161 -22.00 -3.61 -8.08
CA LEU A 161 -22.20 -3.61 -6.63
C LEU A 161 -23.68 -3.66 -6.31
N ASN A 162 -24.06 -4.46 -5.31
CA ASN A 162 -25.41 -4.46 -4.79
C ASN A 162 -25.67 -3.22 -3.90
N ALA A 163 -26.92 -3.02 -3.47
CA ALA A 163 -27.30 -1.83 -2.70
C ALA A 163 -26.54 -1.70 -1.35
N ALA A 164 -26.32 -2.82 -0.66
CA ALA A 164 -25.56 -2.84 0.59
C ALA A 164 -24.09 -2.45 0.36
N GLN A 165 -23.44 -3.06 -0.63
CA GLN A 165 -22.07 -2.74 -0.99
C GLN A 165 -21.88 -1.26 -1.36
N LYS A 166 -22.82 -0.70 -2.17
CA LYS A 166 -22.78 0.73 -2.55
C LYS A 166 -22.89 1.67 -1.35
N SER A 167 -23.71 1.31 -0.35
CA SER A 167 -23.88 2.14 0.85
C SER A 167 -22.74 1.99 1.86
N GLU A 168 -22.14 0.81 1.95
CA GLU A 168 -21.13 0.48 2.94
C GLU A 168 -19.69 0.83 2.51
N ILE A 169 -19.39 0.82 1.20
CA ILE A 169 -18.05 1.12 0.69
C ILE A 169 -17.77 2.62 0.82
N THR A 170 -16.87 2.95 1.72
CA THR A 170 -16.43 4.34 1.97
C THR A 170 -15.00 4.61 1.49
N ARG A 171 -14.26 3.55 1.18
CA ARG A 171 -12.90 3.63 0.64
C ARG A 171 -12.57 2.44 -0.26
N ILE A 172 -11.76 2.69 -1.27
CA ILE A 172 -11.22 1.68 -2.17
C ILE A 172 -9.71 1.76 -2.06
N VAL A 173 -9.06 0.65 -1.72
CA VAL A 173 -7.60 0.58 -1.63
C VAL A 173 -7.15 -0.69 -2.34
N CYS A 174 -6.37 -0.56 -3.39
CA CYS A 174 -5.92 -1.71 -4.17
C CYS A 174 -4.59 -1.48 -4.87
N GLU A 175 -3.89 -2.57 -5.13
CA GLU A 175 -2.89 -2.65 -6.17
C GLU A 175 -3.57 -3.12 -7.45
N ALA A 176 -3.73 -2.23 -8.43
CA ALA A 176 -4.33 -2.58 -9.70
C ALA A 176 -3.40 -3.48 -10.52
N TYR A 177 -3.86 -3.95 -11.68
CA TYR A 177 -3.05 -4.79 -12.56
C TYR A 177 -1.75 -4.09 -12.99
N LEU A 178 -0.61 -4.64 -12.58
CA LEU A 178 0.72 -4.07 -12.85
C LEU A 178 1.34 -4.55 -14.18
N GLY A 179 0.63 -5.41 -14.90
CA GLY A 179 1.18 -6.06 -16.10
C GLY A 179 2.06 -7.26 -15.76
N GLN A 180 2.80 -7.73 -16.75
CA GLN A 180 3.75 -8.83 -16.55
C GLN A 180 5.01 -8.34 -15.82
N PRO A 181 5.67 -9.20 -15.03
CA PRO A 181 6.95 -8.85 -14.42
C PRO A 181 8.06 -8.73 -15.48
N PHE A 182 9.01 -7.82 -15.20
CA PHE A 182 10.19 -7.64 -16.03
C PHE A 182 11.46 -7.76 -15.17
N SER A 183 12.42 -8.56 -15.63
CA SER A 183 13.76 -8.65 -15.03
C SER A 183 14.71 -7.54 -15.51
N ALA A 184 14.42 -6.93 -16.65
CA ALA A 184 15.13 -5.78 -17.21
C ALA A 184 14.14 -4.88 -17.96
N PRO A 185 14.48 -3.58 -18.18
CA PRO A 185 13.64 -2.67 -18.93
C PRO A 185 13.27 -3.24 -20.30
N PRO A 186 11.97 -3.33 -20.64
CA PRO A 186 11.51 -3.91 -21.88
C PRO A 186 11.84 -3.03 -23.09
N LYS A 187 11.92 -3.64 -24.28
CA LYS A 187 12.02 -2.90 -25.54
C LYS A 187 10.80 -1.97 -25.72
N PRO A 188 10.95 -0.82 -26.42
CA PRO A 188 9.88 0.20 -26.52
C PRO A 188 8.54 -0.36 -27.01
N ALA A 189 8.52 -1.19 -28.05
CA ALA A 189 7.28 -1.78 -28.56
C ALA A 189 6.56 -2.65 -27.53
N LYS A 190 7.31 -3.46 -26.75
CA LYS A 190 6.75 -4.27 -25.66
C LYS A 190 6.25 -3.42 -24.51
N LEU A 191 6.97 -2.37 -24.14
CA LEU A 191 6.53 -1.42 -23.12
C LEU A 191 5.22 -0.75 -23.54
N THR A 192 5.13 -0.28 -24.79
CA THR A 192 3.91 0.35 -25.33
C THR A 192 2.71 -0.60 -25.24
N ALA A 193 2.88 -1.86 -25.61
CA ALA A 193 1.79 -2.85 -25.56
C ALA A 193 1.32 -3.12 -24.11
N VAL A 194 2.27 -3.36 -23.18
CA VAL A 194 1.93 -3.63 -21.77
C VAL A 194 1.32 -2.40 -21.11
N ARG A 195 1.89 -1.22 -21.36
CA ARG A 195 1.35 0.06 -20.87
C ARG A 195 -0.06 0.32 -21.36
N GLY A 196 -0.32 0.06 -22.66
CA GLY A 196 -1.66 0.18 -23.25
C GLY A 196 -2.68 -0.74 -22.60
N ASN A 197 -2.30 -2.01 -22.37
CA ASN A 197 -3.17 -2.97 -21.70
C ASN A 197 -3.47 -2.57 -20.23
N CYS A 198 -2.46 -2.21 -19.45
CA CYS A 198 -2.67 -1.74 -18.08
C CYS A 198 -3.54 -0.49 -18.03
N ASN A 199 -3.28 0.47 -18.93
CA ASN A 199 -4.08 1.69 -19.04
C ASN A 199 -5.55 1.38 -19.35
N HIS A 200 -5.81 0.47 -20.27
CA HIS A 200 -7.17 0.05 -20.63
C HIS A 200 -7.91 -0.57 -19.44
N ILE A 201 -7.32 -1.58 -18.80
CA ILE A 201 -7.93 -2.26 -17.66
C ILE A 201 -8.25 -1.29 -16.52
N ILE A 202 -7.29 -0.44 -16.15
CA ILE A 202 -7.46 0.48 -15.02
C ILE A 202 -8.45 1.60 -15.36
N SER A 203 -8.45 2.12 -16.58
CA SER A 203 -9.46 3.10 -17.02
C SER A 203 -10.87 2.50 -17.02
N GLN A 204 -11.03 1.26 -17.51
CA GLN A 204 -12.31 0.55 -17.49
C GLN A 204 -12.80 0.31 -16.05
N PHE A 205 -11.92 -0.09 -15.15
CA PHE A 205 -12.23 -0.24 -13.73
C PHE A 205 -12.74 1.08 -13.14
N LEU A 206 -11.99 2.17 -13.30
CA LEU A 206 -12.38 3.48 -12.76
C LEU A 206 -13.70 3.97 -13.35
N ALA A 207 -13.92 3.83 -14.66
CA ALA A 207 -15.17 4.19 -15.34
C ALA A 207 -16.34 3.34 -14.84
N ASN A 208 -16.14 2.02 -14.65
CA ASN A 208 -17.20 1.12 -14.17
C ASN A 208 -17.66 1.45 -12.75
N ILE A 209 -16.73 1.76 -11.84
CA ILE A 209 -17.11 1.99 -10.45
C ILE A 209 -17.57 3.42 -10.18
N ARG A 210 -17.22 4.40 -11.02
CA ARG A 210 -17.58 5.81 -10.81
C ARG A 210 -19.05 6.04 -10.49
N PRO A 211 -20.03 5.52 -11.27
CA PRO A 211 -21.46 5.69 -10.97
C PRO A 211 -21.97 4.82 -9.81
N GLN A 212 -21.13 3.98 -9.23
CA GLN A 212 -21.51 3.02 -8.19
C GLN A 212 -21.05 3.40 -6.79
N ILE A 213 -20.22 4.43 -6.66
CA ILE A 213 -19.61 4.88 -5.41
C ILE A 213 -20.05 6.31 -5.05
N ASN A 214 -20.03 6.61 -3.75
CA ASN A 214 -20.40 7.93 -3.25
C ASN A 214 -19.30 8.97 -3.50
N LEU A 215 -19.67 10.25 -3.61
CA LEU A 215 -18.72 11.37 -3.76
C LEU A 215 -17.68 11.45 -2.62
N ASN A 216 -18.02 10.95 -1.44
CA ASN A 216 -17.13 10.92 -0.30
C ASN A 216 -16.22 9.69 -0.24
N THR A 217 -16.33 8.76 -1.19
CA THR A 217 -15.46 7.58 -1.28
C THR A 217 -14.05 8.03 -1.66
N THR A 218 -13.06 7.64 -0.85
CA THR A 218 -11.65 7.88 -1.18
C THR A 218 -11.06 6.63 -1.85
N LEU A 219 -10.33 6.83 -2.95
CA LEU A 219 -9.62 5.76 -3.63
C LEU A 219 -8.11 5.94 -3.46
N VAL A 220 -7.42 4.87 -3.11
CA VAL A 220 -5.95 4.80 -3.11
C VAL A 220 -5.55 3.62 -3.97
N VAL A 221 -5.09 3.92 -5.17
CA VAL A 221 -4.81 2.92 -6.20
C VAL A 221 -3.34 2.93 -6.55
N ALA A 222 -2.65 1.80 -6.35
CA ALA A 222 -1.31 1.62 -6.85
C ALA A 222 -1.39 1.16 -8.32
N VAL A 223 -0.81 1.96 -9.21
CA VAL A 223 -0.76 1.68 -10.65
C VAL A 223 0.69 1.48 -11.12
N PRO A 224 0.95 0.78 -12.23
CA PRO A 224 2.32 0.56 -12.69
C PRO A 224 2.96 1.82 -13.28
N ALA A 225 4.25 2.00 -12.96
CA ALA A 225 5.17 2.86 -13.68
C ALA A 225 6.44 2.05 -14.01
N TRP A 226 7.04 2.27 -15.16
CA TRP A 226 8.19 1.47 -15.62
C TRP A 226 9.46 2.30 -15.62
N ARG A 227 10.47 1.81 -14.92
CA ARG A 227 11.78 2.43 -14.82
C ARG A 227 12.67 1.97 -15.97
N ASP A 228 13.31 2.88 -16.66
CA ASP A 228 14.31 2.60 -17.68
C ASP A 228 15.74 2.49 -17.09
N HIS A 229 16.72 2.23 -17.96
CA HIS A 229 18.13 2.13 -17.55
C HIS A 229 18.73 3.44 -17.02
N SER A 230 18.16 4.58 -17.36
CA SER A 230 18.58 5.90 -16.86
C SER A 230 17.95 6.26 -15.51
N GLY A 231 17.01 5.42 -15.03
CA GLY A 231 16.25 5.67 -13.82
C GLY A 231 14.98 6.51 -14.02
N LYS A 232 14.66 6.89 -15.27
CA LYS A 232 13.46 7.64 -15.61
C LYS A 232 12.23 6.73 -15.63
N PHE A 233 11.10 7.24 -15.15
CA PHE A 233 9.83 6.51 -15.14
C PHE A 233 8.94 6.86 -16.33
N THR A 234 8.29 5.84 -16.86
CA THR A 234 7.19 5.96 -17.83
C THR A 234 5.88 5.67 -17.12
N HIS A 235 4.98 6.63 -17.07
CA HIS A 235 3.70 6.58 -16.38
C HIS A 235 2.55 6.17 -17.29
N LEU A 236 1.39 5.78 -16.71
CA LEU A 236 0.18 5.50 -17.46
C LEU A 236 -0.45 6.79 -18.02
N PRO A 237 -0.96 6.77 -19.27
CA PRO A 237 -1.65 7.93 -19.85
C PRO A 237 -2.88 8.39 -19.06
N LEU A 238 -3.62 7.47 -18.44
CA LEU A 238 -4.84 7.77 -17.67
C LEU A 238 -4.62 8.81 -16.57
N ILE A 239 -3.38 8.95 -16.04
CA ILE A 239 -3.08 9.90 -14.96
C ILE A 239 -3.38 11.34 -15.39
N ASN A 240 -3.20 11.65 -16.67
CA ASN A 240 -3.54 12.95 -17.23
C ASN A 240 -5.01 13.05 -17.69
N GLN A 241 -5.79 12.01 -17.52
CA GLN A 241 -7.18 11.90 -18.00
C GLN A 241 -8.16 11.60 -16.87
N LEU A 242 -7.74 11.70 -15.61
CA LEU A 242 -8.55 11.35 -14.44
C LEU A 242 -9.85 12.16 -14.37
N ALA A 243 -9.81 13.44 -14.72
CA ALA A 243 -11.01 14.28 -14.77
C ALA A 243 -12.05 13.76 -15.78
N GLY A 244 -11.60 13.31 -16.96
CA GLY A 244 -12.47 12.69 -17.96
C GLY A 244 -13.06 11.33 -17.53
N LEU A 245 -12.46 10.68 -16.53
CA LEU A 245 -12.98 9.47 -15.90
C LEU A 245 -13.88 9.78 -14.67
N GLY A 246 -14.10 11.06 -14.36
CA GLY A 246 -14.91 11.51 -13.24
C GLY A 246 -14.18 11.53 -11.90
N TYR A 247 -12.85 11.69 -11.89
CA TYR A 247 -12.06 11.72 -10.65
C TYR A 247 -11.16 12.93 -10.55
N GLN A 248 -11.02 13.43 -9.33
CA GLN A 248 -10.00 14.39 -8.94
C GLN A 248 -8.84 13.67 -8.25
N ARG A 249 -7.60 13.97 -8.65
CA ARG A 249 -6.40 13.57 -7.90
C ARG A 249 -6.26 14.46 -6.65
N LEU A 250 -6.03 13.84 -5.50
CA LEU A 250 -5.74 14.53 -4.27
C LEU A 250 -4.21 14.67 -4.13
N HIS A 251 -3.75 15.87 -3.79
CA HIS A 251 -2.34 16.17 -3.59
C HIS A 251 -2.01 16.23 -2.10
N LEU A 252 -0.82 15.78 -1.73
CA LEU A 252 -0.31 15.87 -0.36
C LEU A 252 0.51 17.17 -0.22
N ASN A 253 0.33 17.87 0.90
CA ASN A 253 0.98 19.18 1.11
C ASN A 253 2.52 19.13 1.17
N LEU A 254 3.11 18.00 1.58
CA LEU A 254 4.54 17.86 1.86
C LEU A 254 5.27 16.92 0.89
N VAL A 255 4.54 16.32 -0.04
CA VAL A 255 5.07 15.32 -0.98
C VAL A 255 4.51 15.62 -2.36
N SER A 256 5.38 15.79 -3.34
CA SER A 256 4.95 15.95 -4.74
C SER A 256 4.49 14.61 -5.34
N ASP A 257 3.63 14.68 -6.33
CA ASP A 257 3.02 13.50 -6.95
C ASP A 257 4.04 12.53 -7.55
N ASP A 258 5.14 13.03 -8.08
CA ASP A 258 6.25 12.24 -8.63
C ASP A 258 7.06 11.49 -7.57
N GLN A 259 6.92 11.86 -6.30
CA GLN A 259 7.51 11.15 -5.16
C GLN A 259 6.62 10.03 -4.61
N LEU A 260 5.37 9.94 -5.05
CA LEU A 260 4.45 8.86 -4.66
C LEU A 260 4.71 7.57 -5.46
N LEU A 261 5.98 7.21 -5.59
CA LEU A 261 6.47 6.01 -6.27
C LEU A 261 7.10 5.05 -5.26
N TYR A 262 6.60 3.81 -5.22
CA TYR A 262 7.22 2.73 -4.46
C TYR A 262 7.89 1.74 -5.39
N TYR A 263 9.18 1.54 -5.23
CA TYR A 263 9.98 0.56 -5.97
C TYR A 263 11.20 0.13 -5.14
N ARG A 264 11.76 -1.02 -5.47
CA ARG A 264 13.08 -1.43 -4.99
C ARG A 264 14.11 -1.10 -6.06
N GLU A 265 15.37 -0.91 -5.66
CA GLU A 265 16.43 -0.45 -6.56
C GLU A 265 16.57 -1.28 -7.86
N ASN A 266 16.36 -2.59 -7.75
CA ASN A 266 16.47 -3.54 -8.88
C ASN A 266 15.12 -3.85 -9.56
N GLN A 267 14.04 -3.13 -9.24
CA GLN A 267 12.73 -3.34 -9.86
C GLN A 267 12.52 -2.42 -11.06
N VAL A 268 12.07 -3.02 -12.17
CA VAL A 268 11.65 -2.29 -13.37
C VAL A 268 10.26 -1.69 -13.19
N VAL A 269 9.34 -2.43 -12.56
CA VAL A 269 7.96 -2.00 -12.35
C VAL A 269 7.85 -1.40 -10.97
N ALA A 270 7.60 -0.11 -10.92
CA ALA A 270 7.24 0.64 -9.72
C ALA A 270 5.71 0.68 -9.55
N ARG A 271 5.30 1.04 -8.35
CA ARG A 271 3.90 1.34 -7.99
C ARG A 271 3.76 2.84 -7.80
N GLU A 272 3.07 3.49 -8.70
CA GLU A 272 2.66 4.87 -8.52
C GLU A 272 1.36 4.92 -7.73
N ILE A 273 1.33 5.67 -6.65
CA ILE A 273 0.18 5.75 -5.76
C ILE A 273 -0.69 6.94 -6.16
N LEU A 274 -1.91 6.63 -6.58
CA LEU A 274 -2.91 7.63 -6.91
C LEU A 274 -3.90 7.76 -5.74
N LEU A 275 -4.04 8.98 -5.23
CA LEU A 275 -5.11 9.35 -4.29
C LEU A 275 -6.21 10.05 -5.08
N LEU A 276 -7.42 9.48 -5.08
CA LEU A 276 -8.49 9.96 -5.92
C LEU A 276 -9.77 10.19 -5.10
N LYS A 277 -10.55 11.17 -5.55
CA LYS A 277 -11.95 11.35 -5.15
C LYS A 277 -12.82 11.45 -6.39
N PRO A 278 -14.07 10.93 -6.33
CA PRO A 278 -15.06 11.20 -7.37
C PRO A 278 -15.29 12.70 -7.52
N LEU A 279 -15.38 13.18 -8.77
CA LEU A 279 -15.82 14.55 -9.07
C LEU A 279 -17.33 14.66 -8.92
N ASP A 280 -17.79 15.79 -8.42
CA ASP A 280 -19.20 16.16 -8.50
C ASP A 280 -19.49 16.57 -9.94
N GLU A 281 -20.44 15.88 -10.57
CA GLU A 281 -20.89 16.19 -11.94
C GLU A 281 -21.98 17.28 -11.85
N ASN A 282 -21.62 18.50 -11.42
CA ASN A 282 -22.50 19.67 -11.51
C ASN A 282 -22.41 20.32 -12.89
#